data_29aeaa3b44173ea93ffe8a596c1f98cb
#
_entry.id   29aeaa3b44173ea93ffe8a596c1f98cb
#
_cell.length_a   1.000
_cell.length_b   1.000
_cell.length_c   1.000
_cell.angle_alpha   90.00
_cell.angle_beta   90.00
_cell.angle_gamma   90.00
#
_symmetry.space_group_name_H-M   'P 1'
#
loop_
_entity.id
_entity.type
_entity.pdbx_description
1 polymer ?
#
loop_
_entity_poly.entity_id
_entity_poly.type
_entity_poly.pdbx_seq_one_letter_code
_entity_poly.pdbx_strand_id
1 'polypeptide(L)'
;SAASDVYKRQCLYTAMGGIHLAINNSPDLSTLAARKTIAPAKRRTFLFTELAANIVFESILNIAAFLFIIAVLRIHMTAHLGLALLTILVSTTFSITFGMFLGCIGPRSEGGKTGLMFATVMPMCFLSGLMMGNMRVVVEKHAPIINRINPAALISDSFYTLNNYDSMNRYARDILTLLLMTAILFIVSTLVTRRKTYASL
;
A
#
# COMPACT_ATOMS: atom_id res chain seq x y z
N SER A 1 9.71 -15.89 -9.91
CA SER A 1 9.58 -15.63 -11.37
C SER A 1 9.24 -14.17 -11.60
N ALA A 2 9.59 -13.62 -12.79
CA ALA A 2 9.33 -12.22 -13.13
C ALA A 2 7.85 -11.81 -12.94
N ALA A 3 6.90 -12.68 -13.31
CA ALA A 3 5.46 -12.41 -13.11
C ALA A 3 5.09 -12.31 -11.61
N SER A 4 5.67 -13.14 -10.75
CA SER A 4 5.50 -13.04 -9.30
C SER A 4 6.03 -11.70 -8.76
N ASP A 5 7.15 -11.22 -9.26
CA ASP A 5 7.76 -9.98 -8.79
C ASP A 5 7.00 -8.75 -9.31
N VAL A 6 6.44 -8.83 -10.53
CA VAL A 6 5.51 -7.82 -11.07
C VAL A 6 4.27 -7.72 -10.18
N TYR A 7 3.68 -8.86 -9.80
CA TYR A 7 2.49 -8.89 -8.95
C TYR A 7 2.74 -8.27 -7.56
N LYS A 8 3.87 -8.61 -6.92
CA LYS A 8 4.24 -8.04 -5.61
C LYS A 8 4.40 -6.52 -5.69
N ARG A 9 4.97 -6.00 -6.79
CA ARG A 9 5.03 -4.56 -7.05
C ARG A 9 3.64 -3.96 -7.25
N GLN A 10 2.75 -4.66 -7.94
CA GLN A 10 1.38 -4.21 -8.14
C GLN A 10 0.65 -4.00 -6.83
N CYS A 11 0.80 -4.92 -5.86
CA CYS A 11 0.21 -4.73 -4.53
C CYS A 11 0.65 -3.41 -3.87
N LEU A 12 1.86 -2.92 -4.14
CA LEU A 12 2.33 -1.65 -3.59
C LEU A 12 1.88 -0.44 -4.45
N TYR A 13 1.70 -0.62 -5.75
CA TYR A 13 1.20 0.46 -6.62
C TYR A 13 -0.26 0.82 -6.39
N THR A 14 -1.03 -0.01 -5.68
CA THR A 14 -2.37 0.36 -5.20
C THR A 14 -2.37 1.58 -4.25
N ALA A 15 -1.18 2.05 -3.81
CA ALA A 15 -1.00 3.34 -3.16
C ALA A 15 -1.56 4.51 -3.98
N MET A 16 -1.68 4.36 -5.32
CA MET A 16 -2.33 5.36 -6.17
C MET A 16 -3.79 5.59 -5.79
N GLY A 17 -4.53 4.53 -5.41
CA GLY A 17 -5.89 4.65 -4.86
C GLY A 17 -5.95 5.56 -3.63
N GLY A 18 -4.95 5.44 -2.74
CA GLY A 18 -4.80 6.32 -1.58
C GLY A 18 -4.49 7.78 -1.93
N ILE A 19 -3.67 8.02 -2.97
CA ILE A 19 -3.42 9.37 -3.50
C ILE A 19 -4.72 10.00 -4.03
N HIS A 20 -5.49 9.27 -4.84
CA HIS A 20 -6.78 9.74 -5.34
C HIS A 20 -7.76 10.05 -4.21
N LEU A 21 -7.79 9.22 -3.15
CA LEU A 21 -8.59 9.48 -1.96
C LEU A 21 -8.18 10.81 -1.31
N ALA A 22 -6.90 11.10 -1.18
CA ALA A 22 -6.42 12.36 -0.62
C ALA A 22 -6.76 13.56 -1.52
N ILE A 23 -6.68 13.41 -2.85
CA ILE A 23 -7.08 14.44 -3.82
C ILE A 23 -8.58 14.71 -3.71
N ASN A 24 -9.41 13.68 -3.71
CA ASN A 24 -10.87 13.76 -3.63
C ASN A 24 -11.38 14.33 -2.29
N ASN A 25 -10.51 14.45 -1.30
CA ASN A 25 -10.81 15.07 -0.01
C ASN A 25 -10.07 16.40 0.22
N SER A 26 -9.40 16.93 -0.81
CA SER A 26 -8.73 18.23 -0.79
C SER A 26 -9.55 19.26 -1.59
N PRO A 27 -10.21 20.25 -0.93
CA PRO A 27 -11.10 21.21 -1.61
C PRO A 27 -10.40 22.01 -2.71
N ASP A 28 -9.11 22.23 -2.57
CA ASP A 28 -8.28 23.00 -3.52
C ASP A 28 -7.98 22.23 -4.82
N LEU A 29 -8.16 20.90 -4.82
CA LEU A 29 -7.78 20.03 -5.93
C LEU A 29 -8.97 19.34 -6.62
N SER A 30 -10.13 19.27 -5.97
CA SER A 30 -11.28 18.55 -6.49
C SER A 30 -12.58 19.29 -6.26
N THR A 31 -13.36 19.46 -7.34
CA THR A 31 -14.72 20.01 -7.27
C THR A 31 -15.65 19.15 -6.42
N LEU A 32 -15.38 17.83 -6.38
CA LEU A 32 -16.10 16.88 -5.52
C LEU A 32 -15.82 17.18 -4.04
N ALA A 33 -14.56 17.45 -3.69
CA ALA A 33 -14.18 17.79 -2.33
C ALA A 33 -14.81 19.13 -1.89
N ALA A 34 -14.86 20.12 -2.78
CA ALA A 34 -15.54 21.39 -2.52
C ALA A 34 -17.04 21.19 -2.22
N ARG A 35 -17.72 20.32 -2.96
CA ARG A 35 -19.14 19.97 -2.68
C ARG A 35 -19.31 19.22 -1.35
N LYS A 36 -18.36 18.37 -0.96
CA LYS A 36 -18.40 17.65 0.32
C LYS A 36 -18.30 18.60 1.53
N THR A 37 -17.67 19.77 1.40
CA THR A 37 -17.53 20.72 2.50
C THR A 37 -18.87 21.36 2.91
N ILE A 38 -19.82 21.46 1.98
CA ILE A 38 -21.17 22.01 2.23
C ILE A 38 -22.21 20.93 2.55
N ALA A 39 -21.84 19.66 2.50
CA ALA A 39 -22.72 18.54 2.81
C ALA A 39 -22.93 18.42 4.35
N PRO A 40 -24.13 18.05 4.83
CA PRO A 40 -24.42 17.96 6.25
C PRO A 40 -23.73 16.78 6.96
N ALA A 41 -23.05 15.93 6.23
CA ALA A 41 -22.38 14.75 6.80
C ALA A 41 -20.96 15.07 7.31
N LYS A 42 -20.54 14.40 8.38
CA LYS A 42 -19.22 14.60 8.97
C LYS A 42 -18.13 14.16 7.98
N ARG A 43 -17.15 15.03 7.73
CA ARG A 43 -16.00 14.76 6.84
C ARG A 43 -15.30 13.42 7.13
N ARG A 44 -15.24 13.02 8.40
CA ARG A 44 -14.66 11.73 8.78
C ARG A 44 -15.43 10.56 8.20
N THR A 45 -16.76 10.62 8.18
CA THR A 45 -17.60 9.56 7.62
C THR A 45 -17.26 9.37 6.13
N PHE A 46 -17.15 10.46 5.39
CA PHE A 46 -16.74 10.39 3.97
C PHE A 46 -15.36 9.74 3.80
N LEU A 47 -14.36 10.16 4.60
CA LEU A 47 -13.01 9.59 4.52
C LEU A 47 -13.00 8.09 4.80
N PHE A 48 -13.71 7.64 5.86
CA PHE A 48 -13.78 6.22 6.20
C PHE A 48 -14.50 5.40 5.13
N THR A 49 -15.62 5.91 4.62
CA THR A 49 -16.40 5.23 3.58
C THR A 49 -15.59 5.11 2.28
N GLU A 50 -14.93 6.18 1.86
CA GLU A 50 -14.08 6.15 0.67
C GLU A 50 -12.86 5.26 0.84
N LEU A 51 -12.22 5.28 2.01
CA LEU A 51 -11.12 4.39 2.31
C LEU A 51 -11.55 2.93 2.25
N ALA A 52 -12.66 2.58 2.90
CA ALA A 52 -13.21 1.23 2.89
C ALA A 52 -13.59 0.78 1.47
N ALA A 53 -14.24 1.65 0.70
CA ALA A 53 -14.61 1.36 -0.69
C ALA A 53 -13.38 1.12 -1.57
N ASN A 54 -12.33 1.94 -1.44
CA ASN A 54 -11.07 1.74 -2.18
C ASN A 54 -10.38 0.43 -1.77
N ILE A 55 -10.33 0.11 -0.47
CA ILE A 55 -9.73 -1.15 0.00
C ILE A 55 -10.47 -2.34 -0.60
N VAL A 56 -11.79 -2.35 -0.58
CA VAL A 56 -12.59 -3.45 -1.15
C VAL A 56 -12.36 -3.56 -2.65
N PHE A 57 -12.45 -2.44 -3.38
CA PHE A 57 -12.29 -2.42 -4.83
C PHE A 57 -10.90 -2.90 -5.27
N GLU A 58 -9.84 -2.34 -4.70
CA GLU A 58 -8.47 -2.70 -5.02
C GLU A 58 -8.13 -4.14 -4.56
N SER A 59 -8.71 -4.60 -3.46
CA SER A 59 -8.54 -6.00 -3.02
C SER A 59 -9.15 -6.97 -4.03
N ILE A 60 -10.33 -6.67 -4.58
CA ILE A 60 -10.96 -7.49 -5.62
C ILE A 60 -10.07 -7.54 -6.87
N LEU A 61 -9.54 -6.39 -7.32
CA LEU A 61 -8.65 -6.33 -8.47
C LEU A 61 -7.35 -7.11 -8.25
N ASN A 62 -6.73 -6.97 -7.08
CA ASN A 62 -5.50 -7.70 -6.75
C ASN A 62 -5.74 -9.21 -6.61
N ILE A 63 -6.88 -9.63 -6.04
CA ILE A 63 -7.26 -11.05 -5.97
C ILE A 63 -7.52 -11.59 -7.38
N ALA A 64 -8.23 -10.85 -8.21
CA ALA A 64 -8.48 -11.25 -9.61
C ALA A 64 -7.16 -11.42 -10.39
N ALA A 65 -6.22 -10.47 -10.24
CA ALA A 65 -4.89 -10.56 -10.85
C ALA A 65 -4.10 -11.76 -10.31
N PHE A 66 -4.18 -12.04 -9.02
CA PHE A 66 -3.53 -13.21 -8.40
C PHE A 66 -4.08 -14.52 -8.94
N LEU A 67 -5.40 -14.65 -9.01
CA LEU A 67 -6.06 -15.83 -9.57
C LEU A 67 -5.74 -16.01 -11.06
N PHE A 68 -5.68 -14.91 -11.82
CA PHE A 68 -5.28 -14.94 -13.22
C PHE A 68 -3.86 -15.50 -13.39
N ILE A 69 -2.90 -15.05 -12.57
CA ILE A 69 -1.51 -15.54 -12.62
C ILE A 69 -1.44 -17.04 -12.32
N ILE A 70 -2.19 -17.51 -11.34
CA ILE A 70 -2.21 -18.95 -10.98
C ILE A 70 -2.94 -19.77 -12.06
N ALA A 71 -4.13 -19.35 -12.49
CA ALA A 71 -4.98 -20.14 -13.36
C ALA A 71 -4.51 -20.12 -14.81
N VAL A 72 -4.11 -18.95 -15.34
CA VAL A 72 -3.77 -18.76 -16.75
C VAL A 72 -2.28 -18.94 -17.00
N LEU A 73 -1.44 -18.32 -16.18
CA LEU A 73 0.02 -18.44 -16.35
C LEU A 73 0.59 -19.69 -15.66
N ARG A 74 -0.23 -20.43 -14.90
CA ARG A 74 0.14 -21.66 -14.18
C ARG A 74 1.42 -21.51 -13.33
N ILE A 75 1.60 -20.32 -12.74
CA ILE A 75 2.73 -20.03 -11.87
C ILE A 75 2.36 -20.40 -10.45
N HIS A 76 3.08 -21.34 -9.87
CA HIS A 76 2.94 -21.70 -8.46
C HIS A 76 3.51 -20.57 -7.60
N MET A 77 2.64 -19.77 -6.99
CA MET A 77 3.03 -18.65 -6.14
C MET A 77 2.98 -18.96 -4.65
N THR A 78 2.23 -19.99 -4.24
CA THR A 78 2.11 -20.40 -2.83
C THR A 78 1.43 -21.77 -2.70
N ALA A 79 1.81 -22.49 -1.64
CA ALA A 79 1.13 -23.72 -1.21
C ALA A 79 -0.13 -23.43 -0.37
N HIS A 80 -0.25 -22.22 0.22
CA HIS A 80 -1.32 -21.83 1.13
C HIS A 80 -2.15 -20.66 0.58
N LEU A 81 -3.17 -20.97 -0.20
CA LEU A 81 -4.03 -19.98 -0.87
C LEU A 81 -4.68 -18.99 0.14
N GLY A 82 -5.18 -19.49 1.28
CA GLY A 82 -5.82 -18.64 2.28
C GLY A 82 -4.88 -17.58 2.88
N LEU A 83 -3.63 -17.96 3.18
CA LEU A 83 -2.64 -17.02 3.71
C LEU A 83 -2.17 -16.04 2.63
N ALA A 84 -2.13 -16.47 1.36
CA ALA A 84 -1.84 -15.57 0.26
C ALA A 84 -2.93 -14.50 0.10
N LEU A 85 -4.20 -14.87 0.20
CA LEU A 85 -5.32 -13.92 0.19
C LEU A 85 -5.24 -12.95 1.36
N LEU A 86 -4.88 -13.42 2.56
CA LEU A 86 -4.63 -12.55 3.71
C LEU A 86 -3.50 -11.55 3.43
N THR A 87 -2.38 -12.02 2.86
CA THR A 87 -1.27 -11.14 2.47
C THR A 87 -1.72 -10.07 1.47
N ILE A 88 -2.55 -10.42 0.50
CA ILE A 88 -3.09 -9.49 -0.49
C ILE A 88 -3.94 -8.43 0.20
N LEU A 89 -4.84 -8.82 1.10
CA LEU A 89 -5.71 -7.88 1.83
C LEU A 89 -4.89 -6.91 2.70
N VAL A 90 -3.92 -7.43 3.44
CA VAL A 90 -3.07 -6.61 4.31
C VAL A 90 -2.18 -5.67 3.50
N SER A 91 -1.54 -6.16 2.43
CA SER A 91 -0.69 -5.33 1.57
C SER A 91 -1.48 -4.25 0.83
N THR A 92 -2.67 -4.55 0.34
CA THR A 92 -3.57 -3.59 -0.29
C THR A 92 -4.00 -2.50 0.70
N THR A 93 -4.42 -2.89 1.91
CA THR A 93 -4.80 -1.96 2.97
C THR A 93 -3.64 -1.06 3.37
N PHE A 94 -2.44 -1.62 3.52
CA PHE A 94 -1.22 -0.85 3.77
C PHE A 94 -0.98 0.15 2.65
N SER A 95 -0.98 -0.29 1.39
CA SER A 95 -0.63 0.53 0.25
C SER A 95 -1.57 1.72 0.06
N ILE A 96 -2.89 1.49 0.18
CA ILE A 96 -3.88 2.57 0.08
C ILE A 96 -3.70 3.57 1.23
N THR A 97 -3.47 3.09 2.46
CA THR A 97 -3.23 3.96 3.62
C THR A 97 -1.93 4.75 3.47
N PHE A 98 -0.89 4.11 2.93
CA PHE A 98 0.38 4.77 2.62
C PHE A 98 0.22 5.85 1.54
N GLY A 99 -0.51 5.55 0.47
CA GLY A 99 -0.86 6.53 -0.56
C GLY A 99 -1.66 7.71 0.00
N MET A 100 -2.65 7.44 0.85
CA MET A 100 -3.40 8.49 1.55
C MET A 100 -2.49 9.37 2.41
N PHE A 101 -1.56 8.78 3.15
CA PHE A 101 -0.56 9.51 3.94
C PHE A 101 0.29 10.43 3.04
N LEU A 102 0.89 9.90 1.96
CA LEU A 102 1.67 10.68 1.02
C LEU A 102 0.85 11.80 0.38
N GLY A 103 -0.41 11.52 0.03
CA GLY A 103 -1.34 12.51 -0.50
C GLY A 103 -1.68 13.61 0.49
N CYS A 104 -1.70 13.32 1.80
CA CYS A 104 -1.95 14.32 2.84
C CYS A 104 -0.75 15.24 3.07
N ILE A 105 0.48 14.73 3.01
CA ILE A 105 1.71 15.51 3.27
C ILE A 105 2.34 16.09 2.00
N GLY A 106 2.00 15.52 0.83
CA GLY A 106 2.60 15.86 -0.45
C GLY A 106 2.24 17.27 -0.97
N PRO A 107 2.85 17.66 -2.09
CA PRO A 107 2.59 18.95 -2.76
C PRO A 107 1.10 19.18 -3.03
N ARG A 108 0.72 20.44 -3.23
CA ARG A 108 -0.69 20.83 -3.51
C ARG A 108 -1.13 20.60 -4.96
N SER A 109 -0.34 19.93 -5.79
CA SER A 109 -0.70 19.56 -7.16
C SER A 109 -0.91 18.04 -7.29
N GLU A 110 -1.81 17.60 -8.15
CA GLU A 110 -2.05 16.17 -8.42
C GLU A 110 -0.79 15.48 -8.94
N GLY A 111 -0.11 16.09 -9.92
CA GLY A 111 1.14 15.56 -10.47
C GLY A 111 2.25 15.48 -9.42
N GLY A 112 2.33 16.46 -8.50
CA GLY A 112 3.30 16.45 -7.41
C GLY A 112 3.05 15.32 -6.40
N LYS A 113 1.78 15.05 -6.06
CA LYS A 113 1.41 13.92 -5.18
C LYS A 113 1.75 12.57 -5.83
N THR A 114 1.41 12.42 -7.10
CA THR A 114 1.73 11.21 -7.88
C THR A 114 3.25 11.04 -8.02
N GLY A 115 3.98 12.11 -8.32
CA GLY A 115 5.44 12.11 -8.37
C GLY A 115 6.07 11.72 -7.05
N LEU A 116 5.57 12.23 -5.92
CA LEU A 116 6.04 11.83 -4.58
C LEU A 116 5.81 10.34 -4.30
N MET A 117 4.65 9.80 -4.73
CA MET A 117 4.38 8.36 -4.60
C MET A 117 5.43 7.54 -5.35
N PHE A 118 5.66 7.84 -6.63
CA PHE A 118 6.67 7.11 -7.40
C PHE A 118 8.07 7.30 -6.85
N ALA A 119 8.43 8.50 -6.41
CA ALA A 119 9.72 8.80 -5.80
C ALA A 119 9.96 8.03 -4.49
N THR A 120 8.91 7.59 -3.79
CA THR A 120 9.02 6.76 -2.59
C THR A 120 8.89 5.27 -2.88
N VAL A 121 7.92 4.86 -3.69
CA VAL A 121 7.62 3.44 -3.97
C VAL A 121 8.70 2.79 -4.84
N MET A 122 9.22 3.49 -5.85
CA MET A 122 10.25 2.93 -6.74
C MET A 122 11.55 2.54 -6.00
N PRO A 123 12.16 3.40 -5.16
CA PRO A 123 13.31 3.02 -4.36
C PRO A 123 13.00 1.87 -3.40
N MET A 124 11.82 1.82 -2.78
CA MET A 124 11.40 0.72 -1.91
C MET A 124 11.37 -0.61 -2.66
N CYS A 125 10.82 -0.64 -3.88
CA CYS A 125 10.80 -1.81 -4.75
C CYS A 125 12.21 -2.21 -5.21
N PHE A 126 13.07 -1.23 -5.51
CA PHE A 126 14.45 -1.47 -5.90
C PHE A 126 15.27 -2.11 -4.77
N LEU A 127 15.23 -1.52 -3.57
CA LEU A 127 15.94 -2.02 -2.39
C LEU A 127 15.43 -3.39 -1.91
N SER A 128 14.16 -3.70 -2.11
CA SER A 128 13.59 -5.01 -1.78
C SER A 128 13.98 -6.14 -2.73
N GLY A 129 14.68 -5.81 -3.83
CA GLY A 129 15.08 -6.78 -4.85
C GLY A 129 13.98 -7.14 -5.84
N LEU A 130 12.83 -6.45 -5.84
CA LEU A 130 11.76 -6.69 -6.79
C LEU A 130 12.06 -6.22 -8.21
N MET A 131 13.06 -5.34 -8.38
CA MET A 131 13.54 -4.88 -9.69
C MET A 131 14.83 -5.56 -10.08
N MET A 132 15.75 -5.79 -9.12
CA MET A 132 17.03 -6.46 -9.31
C MET A 132 17.23 -7.45 -8.17
N GLY A 133 17.17 -8.76 -8.47
CA GLY A 133 17.18 -9.82 -7.45
C GLY A 133 18.39 -9.80 -6.52
N ASN A 134 19.57 -9.38 -7.01
CA ASN A 134 20.79 -9.28 -6.21
C ASN A 134 20.74 -8.13 -5.19
N MET A 135 19.92 -7.10 -5.41
CA MET A 135 19.88 -5.91 -4.56
C MET A 135 19.44 -6.23 -3.14
N ARG A 136 18.50 -7.15 -2.97
CA ARG A 136 18.07 -7.62 -1.66
C ARG A 136 19.21 -8.18 -0.82
N VAL A 137 20.07 -9.00 -1.42
CA VAL A 137 21.23 -9.61 -0.74
C VAL A 137 22.25 -8.55 -0.34
N VAL A 138 22.48 -7.56 -1.22
CA VAL A 138 23.36 -6.43 -0.94
C VAL A 138 22.85 -5.60 0.25
N VAL A 139 21.56 -5.27 0.25
CA VAL A 139 20.94 -4.52 1.35
C VAL A 139 20.94 -5.33 2.66
N GLU A 140 20.66 -6.63 2.61
CA GLU A 140 20.70 -7.50 3.79
C GLU A 140 22.10 -7.55 4.41
N LYS A 141 23.14 -7.52 3.59
CA LYS A 141 24.55 -7.58 4.05
C LYS A 141 25.03 -6.26 4.65
N HIS A 142 24.60 -5.11 4.11
CA HIS A 142 25.13 -3.80 4.52
C HIS A 142 24.18 -3.02 5.46
N ALA A 143 22.87 -3.20 5.32
CA ALA A 143 21.87 -2.48 6.08
C ALA A 143 20.59 -3.30 6.30
N PRO A 144 20.63 -4.39 7.11
CA PRO A 144 19.49 -5.31 7.29
C PRO A 144 18.24 -4.62 7.85
N ILE A 145 18.40 -3.50 8.55
CA ILE A 145 17.27 -2.71 9.08
C ILE A 145 16.38 -2.18 7.96
N ILE A 146 16.95 -1.80 6.82
CA ILE A 146 16.18 -1.28 5.69
C ILE A 146 15.18 -2.32 5.21
N ASN A 147 15.58 -3.58 5.04
CA ASN A 147 14.67 -4.65 4.61
C ASN A 147 13.58 -4.96 5.65
N ARG A 148 13.85 -4.75 6.93
CA ARG A 148 12.86 -4.98 8.01
C ARG A 148 11.78 -3.90 8.09
N ILE A 149 12.07 -2.69 7.61
CA ILE A 149 11.15 -1.54 7.65
C ILE A 149 10.54 -1.30 6.26
N ASN A 150 11.16 -1.80 5.19
CA ASN A 150 10.70 -1.60 3.83
C ASN A 150 9.43 -2.43 3.54
N PRO A 151 8.27 -1.80 3.31
CA PRO A 151 7.03 -2.53 3.06
C PRO A 151 7.09 -3.42 1.80
N ALA A 152 7.83 -3.01 0.78
CA ALA A 152 8.04 -3.83 -0.41
C ALA A 152 8.79 -5.13 -0.09
N ALA A 153 9.77 -5.07 0.82
CA ALA A 153 10.49 -6.26 1.30
C ALA A 153 9.58 -7.14 2.14
N LEU A 154 8.79 -6.57 3.06
CA LEU A 154 7.85 -7.31 3.90
C LEU A 154 6.78 -8.04 3.08
N ILE A 155 6.19 -7.37 2.07
CA ILE A 155 5.23 -8.00 1.15
C ILE A 155 5.91 -9.14 0.38
N SER A 156 7.10 -8.91 -0.17
CA SER A 156 7.85 -9.95 -0.89
C SER A 156 8.20 -11.13 0.00
N ASP A 157 8.60 -10.89 1.24
CA ASP A 157 8.94 -11.91 2.23
C ASP A 157 7.73 -12.73 2.65
N SER A 158 6.58 -12.08 2.86
CA SER A 158 5.34 -12.78 3.17
C SER A 158 4.98 -13.80 2.10
N PHE A 159 5.08 -13.46 0.81
CA PHE A 159 4.86 -14.42 -0.27
C PHE A 159 5.96 -15.48 -0.36
N TYR A 160 7.21 -15.14 -0.06
CA TYR A 160 8.32 -16.08 -0.10
C TYR A 160 8.21 -17.12 1.00
N THR A 161 7.87 -16.71 2.23
CA THR A 161 7.73 -17.61 3.38
C THR A 161 6.54 -18.58 3.24
N LEU A 162 5.51 -18.22 2.47
CA LEU A 162 4.40 -19.12 2.16
C LEU A 162 4.79 -20.28 1.23
N ASN A 163 5.85 -20.13 0.45
CA ASN A 163 6.39 -21.19 -0.41
C ASN A 163 7.38 -22.11 0.31
N ASN A 164 8.04 -21.61 1.35
CA ASN A 164 9.01 -22.37 2.14
C ASN A 164 8.40 -22.66 3.50
N TYR A 165 8.05 -23.93 3.75
CA TYR A 165 7.34 -24.44 4.92
C TYR A 165 7.95 -24.12 6.30
N ASP A 166 9.12 -23.47 6.38
CA ASP A 166 9.94 -23.44 7.61
C ASP A 166 9.75 -22.23 8.51
N SER A 167 8.85 -21.26 8.24
CA SER A 167 8.83 -20.06 9.09
C SER A 167 7.50 -19.33 9.20
N MET A 168 6.46 -20.01 9.68
CA MET A 168 5.18 -19.36 10.03
C MET A 168 5.37 -18.17 10.98
N ASN A 169 6.33 -18.25 11.89
CA ASN A 169 6.68 -17.16 12.81
C ASN A 169 7.23 -15.92 12.05
N ARG A 170 7.97 -16.14 10.97
CA ARG A 170 8.48 -15.05 10.12
C ARG A 170 7.33 -14.39 9.36
N TYR A 171 6.46 -15.19 8.77
CA TYR A 171 5.25 -14.71 8.11
C TYR A 171 4.39 -13.85 9.04
N ALA A 172 4.09 -14.37 10.24
CA ALA A 172 3.27 -13.66 11.23
C ALA A 172 3.91 -12.32 11.64
N ARG A 173 5.22 -12.29 11.83
CA ARG A 173 5.97 -11.06 12.14
C ARG A 173 5.85 -10.03 11.01
N ASP A 174 6.02 -10.44 9.75
CA ASP A 174 6.00 -9.54 8.60
C ASP A 174 4.59 -8.95 8.39
N ILE A 175 3.54 -9.77 8.51
CA ILE A 175 2.14 -9.33 8.47
C ILE A 175 1.82 -8.39 9.65
N LEU A 176 2.25 -8.72 10.86
CA LEU A 176 2.04 -7.86 12.03
C LEU A 176 2.75 -6.51 11.87
N THR A 177 3.97 -6.50 11.34
CA THR A 177 4.70 -5.26 11.06
C THR A 177 3.95 -4.40 10.03
N LEU A 178 3.44 -4.97 8.94
CA LEU A 178 2.62 -4.25 7.97
C LEU A 178 1.34 -3.67 8.59
N LEU A 179 0.66 -4.43 9.45
CA LEU A 179 -0.54 -3.96 10.15
C LEU A 179 -0.23 -2.81 11.11
N LEU A 180 0.86 -2.90 11.88
CA LEU A 180 1.31 -1.82 12.77
C LEU A 180 1.67 -0.56 11.98
N MET A 181 2.41 -0.70 10.88
CA MET A 181 2.71 0.43 10.00
C MET A 181 1.44 1.05 9.41
N THR A 182 0.47 0.24 9.00
CA THR A 182 -0.83 0.69 8.51
C THR A 182 -1.57 1.51 9.56
N ALA A 183 -1.63 1.01 10.80
CA ALA A 183 -2.31 1.70 11.91
C ALA A 183 -1.64 3.06 12.21
N ILE A 184 -0.32 3.11 12.27
CA ILE A 184 0.43 4.35 12.49
C ILE A 184 0.17 5.35 11.37
N LEU A 185 0.31 4.94 10.11
CA LEU A 185 0.07 5.80 8.95
C LEU A 185 -1.36 6.31 8.88
N PHE A 186 -2.33 5.47 9.23
CA PHE A 186 -3.74 5.84 9.28
C PHE A 186 -4.00 6.91 10.34
N ILE A 187 -3.47 6.73 11.56
CA ILE A 187 -3.59 7.71 12.65
C ILE A 187 -2.97 9.05 12.23
N VAL A 188 -1.74 9.02 11.71
CA VAL A 188 -1.03 10.23 11.29
C VAL A 188 -1.78 10.93 10.15
N SER A 189 -2.27 10.20 9.15
CA SER A 189 -3.04 10.77 8.03
C SER A 189 -4.30 11.47 8.50
N THR A 190 -5.03 10.86 9.45
CA THR A 190 -6.25 11.45 10.01
C THR A 190 -5.96 12.70 10.84
N LEU A 191 -4.86 12.71 11.59
CA LEU A 191 -4.43 13.88 12.37
C LEU A 191 -3.99 15.04 11.48
N VAL A 192 -3.21 14.77 10.41
CA VAL A 192 -2.78 15.78 9.44
C VAL A 192 -3.98 16.39 8.71
N THR A 193 -4.93 15.57 8.32
CA THR A 193 -6.15 16.03 7.64
C THR A 193 -7.00 16.93 8.54
N ARG A 194 -7.04 16.66 9.84
CA ARG A 194 -7.74 17.51 10.82
C ARG A 194 -7.12 18.90 10.92
N ARG A 195 -5.79 19.01 11.02
CA ARG A 195 -5.10 20.30 11.17
C ARG A 195 -5.33 21.25 9.99
N LYS A 196 -5.39 20.70 8.76
CA LYS A 196 -5.62 21.50 7.55
C LYS A 196 -7.01 22.12 7.49
N THR A 197 -8.01 21.58 8.18
CA THR A 197 -9.38 22.10 8.23
C THR A 197 -9.48 23.35 9.12
N TYR A 198 -8.66 23.47 10.16
CA TYR A 198 -8.65 24.65 11.04
C TYR A 198 -7.82 25.82 10.51
N ALA A 199 -6.90 25.56 9.58
CA ALA A 199 -6.05 26.61 9.01
C ALA A 199 -6.68 27.33 7.80
N SER A 200 -7.84 26.89 7.32
CA SER A 200 -8.57 27.47 6.19
C SER A 200 -9.85 28.24 6.62
N LEU A 201 -10.03 28.51 7.90
CA LEU A 201 -11.00 29.43 8.49
C LEU A 201 -10.28 30.71 8.95
#